data_bea43a5657e439208b66363596528af4
#
_entry.id   bea43a5657e439208b66363596528af4
#
_cell.length_a   1.000
_cell.length_b   1.000
_cell.length_c   1.000
_cell.angle_alpha   90.00
_cell.angle_beta   90.00
_cell.angle_gamma   90.00
#
_symmetry.space_group_name_H-M   'P 1'
#
loop_
_entity.id
_entity.type
_entity.pdbx_description
1 polymer ?
#
loop_
_entity_poly.entity_id
_entity_poly.type
_entity_poly.pdbx_seq_one_letter_code
_entity_poly.pdbx_strand_id
1 'polypeptide(L)'
;LAKRAFGEKGSYLSSAMISFTQIGWFGVGVAMFAIPVSGELLGGSKAAMWALVLVAGGCMTASAYFGIDSLTVVSYIAVPLVAILGTVAMVMAVRQGNGTIVDQFAVSSGSVTVIGGAGMVVGSFVSGGTATPNFARFAKDAKSGTIATVVAFFIGNSLMFFFGAIAYIFVGGNDIFEVMIRLNLFYMAILVLGLNIWTTNDNALYSAGLGLANIFRQKKKPMVLISRN
;
A
#
# COMPACT_ATOMS: atom_id res chain seq x y z
N LEU A 1 5.22 -17.36 14.55
CA LEU A 1 6.54 -16.80 14.85
C LEU A 1 6.56 -16.13 16.23
N ALA A 2 5.69 -15.15 16.51
CA ALA A 2 5.69 -14.42 17.77
C ALA A 2 5.59 -15.33 19.01
N LYS A 3 4.76 -16.38 18.97
CA LYS A 3 4.67 -17.37 20.06
C LYS A 3 5.99 -18.11 20.32
N ARG A 4 6.78 -18.37 19.28
CA ARG A 4 8.09 -19.04 19.43
C ARG A 4 9.15 -18.11 19.97
N ALA A 5 9.11 -16.81 19.60
CA ALA A 5 10.10 -15.83 20.02
C ALA A 5 9.82 -15.24 21.42
N PHE A 6 8.56 -14.96 21.74
CA PHE A 6 8.15 -14.20 22.94
C PHE A 6 7.23 -14.98 23.88
N GLY A 7 7.01 -16.26 23.62
CA GLY A 7 6.04 -17.08 24.35
C GLY A 7 4.59 -16.68 24.07
N GLU A 8 3.66 -17.32 24.78
CA GLU A 8 2.23 -17.10 24.54
C GLU A 8 1.79 -15.66 24.89
N LYS A 9 2.13 -15.19 26.09
CA LYS A 9 1.77 -13.85 26.57
C LYS A 9 2.42 -12.73 25.74
N GLY A 10 3.70 -12.86 25.41
CA GLY A 10 4.41 -11.89 24.55
C GLY A 10 3.86 -11.84 23.13
N SER A 11 3.30 -12.95 22.63
CA SER A 11 2.65 -12.99 21.33
C SER A 11 1.36 -12.15 21.27
N TYR A 12 0.65 -11.97 22.38
CA TYR A 12 -0.54 -11.12 22.43
C TYR A 12 -0.18 -9.65 22.25
N LEU A 13 0.90 -9.18 22.88
CA LEU A 13 1.37 -7.80 22.72
C LEU A 13 1.76 -7.52 21.25
N SER A 14 2.58 -8.37 20.65
CA SER A 14 2.96 -8.19 19.24
C SER A 14 1.76 -8.28 18.29
N SER A 15 0.81 -9.16 18.56
CA SER A 15 -0.43 -9.27 17.79
C SER A 15 -1.29 -8.01 17.93
N ALA A 16 -1.40 -7.44 19.13
CA ALA A 16 -2.14 -6.19 19.36
C ALA A 16 -1.50 -5.05 18.58
N MET A 17 -0.18 -4.87 18.70
CA MET A 17 0.54 -3.80 17.98
C MET A 17 0.33 -3.91 16.46
N ILE A 18 0.50 -5.10 15.88
CA ILE A 18 0.29 -5.31 14.44
C ILE A 18 -1.17 -5.03 14.08
N SER A 19 -2.14 -5.57 14.84
CA SER A 19 -3.55 -5.40 14.52
C SER A 19 -3.99 -3.95 14.53
N PHE A 20 -3.69 -3.20 15.58
CA PHE A 20 -4.06 -1.79 15.68
C PHE A 20 -3.38 -0.93 14.61
N THR A 21 -2.10 -1.16 14.35
CA THR A 21 -1.38 -0.46 13.27
C THR A 21 -2.01 -0.74 11.91
N GLN A 22 -2.34 -1.98 11.61
CA GLN A 22 -2.92 -2.36 10.32
C GLN A 22 -4.37 -1.89 10.15
N ILE A 23 -5.16 -1.84 11.24
CA ILE A 23 -6.50 -1.22 11.22
C ILE A 23 -6.39 0.28 10.92
N GLY A 24 -5.44 0.96 11.56
CA GLY A 24 -5.16 2.38 11.29
C GLY A 24 -4.79 2.62 9.83
N TRP A 25 -3.89 1.81 9.27
CA TRP A 25 -3.51 1.89 7.85
C TRP A 25 -4.66 1.61 6.90
N PHE A 26 -5.54 0.66 7.23
CA PHE A 26 -6.75 0.42 6.45
C PHE A 26 -7.63 1.66 6.36
N GLY A 27 -7.90 2.32 7.49
CA GLY A 27 -8.71 3.54 7.52
C GLY A 27 -8.07 4.67 6.70
N VAL A 28 -6.76 4.89 6.87
CA VAL A 28 -5.98 5.86 6.08
C VAL A 28 -6.06 5.52 4.58
N GLY A 29 -5.85 4.28 4.19
CA GLY A 29 -5.91 3.86 2.80
C GLY A 29 -7.28 4.08 2.16
N VAL A 30 -8.38 3.73 2.84
CA VAL A 30 -9.73 4.02 2.33
C VAL A 30 -9.94 5.52 2.13
N ALA A 31 -9.47 6.35 3.06
CA ALA A 31 -9.55 7.82 2.94
C ALA A 31 -8.69 8.34 1.78
N MET A 32 -7.48 7.82 1.61
CA MET A 32 -6.58 8.17 0.49
C MET A 32 -7.17 7.84 -0.89
N PHE A 33 -8.06 6.88 -0.98
CA PHE A 33 -8.83 6.62 -2.19
C PHE A 33 -10.06 7.51 -2.30
N ALA A 34 -10.89 7.55 -1.27
CA ALA A 34 -12.19 8.19 -1.33
C ALA A 34 -12.15 9.72 -1.45
N ILE A 35 -11.19 10.37 -0.79
CA ILE A 35 -11.08 11.84 -0.79
C ILE A 35 -10.74 12.38 -2.19
N PRO A 36 -9.62 11.96 -2.84
CA PRO A 36 -9.28 12.51 -4.15
C PRO A 36 -10.28 12.08 -5.23
N VAL A 37 -10.77 10.84 -5.20
CA VAL A 37 -11.77 10.36 -6.17
C VAL A 37 -13.09 11.11 -6.04
N SER A 38 -13.56 11.41 -4.83
CA SER A 38 -14.77 12.22 -4.64
C SER A 38 -14.58 13.66 -5.12
N GLY A 39 -13.40 14.23 -4.92
CA GLY A 39 -13.06 15.57 -5.39
C GLY A 39 -13.11 15.68 -6.91
N GLU A 40 -12.44 14.78 -7.58
CA GLU A 40 -12.26 14.82 -9.04
C GLU A 40 -13.50 14.33 -9.82
N LEU A 41 -14.21 13.30 -9.33
CA LEU A 41 -15.34 12.70 -10.05
C LEU A 41 -16.71 13.23 -9.62
N LEU A 42 -16.86 13.59 -8.34
CA LEU A 42 -18.17 13.79 -7.72
C LEU A 42 -18.32 15.19 -7.10
N GLY A 43 -17.51 16.14 -7.56
CA GLY A 43 -17.57 17.55 -7.15
C GLY A 43 -17.30 17.79 -5.64
N GLY A 44 -16.58 16.89 -4.97
CA GLY A 44 -16.19 17.05 -3.56
C GLY A 44 -17.34 16.90 -2.55
N SER A 45 -18.46 16.33 -2.96
CA SER A 45 -19.62 16.11 -2.06
C SER A 45 -19.24 15.20 -0.90
N LYS A 46 -19.49 15.64 0.35
CA LYS A 46 -19.27 14.82 1.54
C LYS A 46 -20.07 13.51 1.52
N ALA A 47 -21.30 13.55 1.01
CA ALA A 47 -22.13 12.36 0.90
C ALA A 47 -21.53 11.34 -0.07
N ALA A 48 -21.02 11.81 -1.23
CA ALA A 48 -20.36 10.96 -2.20
C ALA A 48 -19.04 10.38 -1.66
N MET A 49 -18.25 11.17 -0.93
CA MET A 49 -17.04 10.71 -0.25
C MET A 49 -17.37 9.57 0.74
N TRP A 50 -18.37 9.73 1.59
CA TRP A 50 -18.77 8.68 2.53
C TRP A 50 -19.33 7.43 1.83
N ALA A 51 -20.06 7.60 0.72
CA ALA A 51 -20.49 6.47 -0.11
C ALA A 51 -19.30 5.70 -0.66
N LEU A 52 -18.27 6.38 -1.18
CA LEU A 52 -17.02 5.76 -1.64
C LEU A 52 -16.28 5.03 -0.49
N VAL A 53 -16.21 5.63 0.70
CA VAL A 53 -15.62 4.99 1.89
C VAL A 53 -16.33 3.68 2.19
N LEU A 54 -17.66 3.67 2.20
CA LEU A 54 -18.43 2.46 2.51
C LEU A 54 -18.30 1.39 1.42
N VAL A 55 -18.41 1.78 0.16
CA VAL A 55 -18.34 0.85 -0.97
C VAL A 55 -16.91 0.27 -1.12
N ALA A 56 -15.91 1.14 -1.25
CA ALA A 56 -14.53 0.70 -1.41
C ALA A 56 -14.03 -0.07 -0.18
N GLY A 57 -14.25 0.46 1.03
CA GLY A 57 -13.90 -0.21 2.27
C GLY A 57 -14.62 -1.55 2.43
N GLY A 58 -15.90 -1.64 2.02
CA GLY A 58 -16.66 -2.88 1.99
C GLY A 58 -16.06 -3.93 1.04
N CYS A 59 -15.73 -3.54 -0.18
CA CYS A 59 -15.11 -4.42 -1.17
C CYS A 59 -13.74 -4.93 -0.70
N MET A 60 -12.88 -4.03 -0.19
CA MET A 60 -11.56 -4.39 0.36
C MET A 60 -11.69 -5.31 1.58
N THR A 61 -12.71 -5.08 2.42
CA THR A 61 -12.99 -5.97 3.56
C THR A 61 -13.43 -7.35 3.08
N ALA A 62 -14.23 -7.43 2.03
CA ALA A 62 -14.69 -8.70 1.47
C ALA A 62 -13.50 -9.51 0.93
N SER A 63 -12.58 -8.90 0.18
CA SER A 63 -11.37 -9.60 -0.31
C SER A 63 -10.51 -10.12 0.84
N ALA A 64 -10.29 -9.32 1.89
CA ALA A 64 -9.55 -9.74 3.08
C ALA A 64 -10.25 -10.89 3.84
N TYR A 65 -11.59 -10.88 3.89
CA TYR A 65 -12.38 -11.93 4.55
C TYR A 65 -12.22 -13.28 3.86
N PHE A 66 -12.23 -13.34 2.53
CA PHE A 66 -12.00 -14.58 1.79
C PHE A 66 -10.57 -15.12 1.94
N GLY A 67 -9.62 -14.28 2.28
CA GLY A 67 -8.30 -14.69 2.71
C GLY A 67 -7.28 -14.71 1.58
N ILE A 68 -6.20 -15.50 1.77
CA ILE A 68 -5.00 -15.45 0.91
C ILE A 68 -5.29 -15.71 -0.56
N ASP A 69 -6.23 -16.56 -0.88
CA ASP A 69 -6.56 -16.88 -2.28
C ASP A 69 -7.14 -15.65 -3.00
N SER A 70 -8.05 -14.93 -2.33
CA SER A 70 -8.60 -13.68 -2.86
C SER A 70 -7.54 -12.60 -3.01
N LEU A 71 -6.70 -12.42 -1.98
CA LEU A 71 -5.57 -11.48 -2.03
C LEU A 71 -4.63 -11.79 -3.19
N THR A 72 -4.36 -13.06 -3.42
CA THR A 72 -3.50 -13.52 -4.51
C THR A 72 -4.09 -13.17 -5.87
N VAL A 73 -5.39 -13.42 -6.09
CA VAL A 73 -6.06 -13.07 -7.35
C VAL A 73 -6.03 -11.56 -7.60
N VAL A 74 -6.37 -10.76 -6.60
CA VAL A 74 -6.31 -9.29 -6.71
C VAL A 74 -4.90 -8.82 -7.05
N SER A 75 -3.88 -9.38 -6.38
CA SER A 75 -2.47 -9.02 -6.62
C SER A 75 -1.97 -9.42 -8.00
N TYR A 76 -2.39 -10.57 -8.53
CA TYR A 76 -2.00 -11.00 -9.90
C TYR A 76 -2.49 -10.04 -10.98
N ILE A 77 -3.60 -9.36 -10.74
CA ILE A 77 -4.15 -8.35 -11.67
C ILE A 77 -3.53 -6.98 -11.36
N ALA A 78 -3.57 -6.57 -10.10
CA ALA A 78 -3.21 -5.22 -9.69
C ALA A 78 -1.72 -4.92 -9.86
N VAL A 79 -0.83 -5.82 -9.45
CA VAL A 79 0.61 -5.55 -9.42
C VAL A 79 1.19 -5.32 -10.83
N PRO A 80 0.95 -6.17 -11.85
CA PRO A 80 1.41 -5.89 -13.20
C PRO A 80 0.80 -4.60 -13.78
N LEU A 81 -0.50 -4.37 -13.53
CA LEU A 81 -1.19 -3.21 -14.06
C LEU A 81 -0.66 -1.90 -13.46
N VAL A 82 -0.45 -1.86 -12.13
CA VAL A 82 0.17 -0.72 -11.45
C VAL A 82 1.59 -0.47 -11.96
N ALA A 83 2.38 -1.53 -12.17
CA ALA A 83 3.74 -1.41 -12.70
C ALA A 83 3.73 -0.84 -14.14
N ILE A 84 2.85 -1.32 -15.01
CA ILE A 84 2.71 -0.82 -16.38
C ILE A 84 2.27 0.64 -16.38
N LEU A 85 1.19 0.96 -15.67
CA LEU A 85 0.62 2.31 -15.66
C LEU A 85 1.55 3.31 -14.96
N GLY A 86 2.25 2.90 -13.90
CA GLY A 86 3.29 3.70 -13.26
C GLY A 86 4.45 4.00 -14.21
N THR A 87 4.88 3.01 -15.00
CA THR A 87 5.90 3.21 -16.05
C THR A 87 5.41 4.18 -17.12
N VAL A 88 4.17 4.05 -17.58
CA VAL A 88 3.57 4.96 -18.55
C VAL A 88 3.54 6.39 -18.01
N ALA A 89 3.08 6.59 -16.78
CA ALA A 89 3.06 7.91 -16.15
C ALA A 89 4.45 8.52 -16.03
N MET A 90 5.45 7.72 -15.60
CA MET A 90 6.83 8.16 -15.51
C MET A 90 7.39 8.57 -16.88
N VAL A 91 7.19 7.76 -17.91
CA VAL A 91 7.65 8.09 -19.29
C VAL A 91 6.97 9.34 -19.82
N MET A 92 5.68 9.50 -19.58
CA MET A 92 4.95 10.71 -19.99
C MET A 92 5.43 11.94 -19.24
N ALA A 93 5.68 11.84 -17.93
CA ALA A 93 6.23 12.93 -17.14
C ALA A 93 7.58 13.41 -17.69
N VAL A 94 8.49 12.47 -17.98
CA VAL A 94 9.81 12.79 -18.58
C VAL A 94 9.66 13.45 -19.98
N ARG A 95 8.71 13.00 -20.79
CA ARG A 95 8.47 13.58 -22.14
C ARG A 95 7.84 14.96 -22.11
N GLN A 96 7.02 15.25 -21.12
CA GLN A 96 6.36 16.55 -20.99
C GLN A 96 7.21 17.55 -20.19
N GLY A 97 8.16 17.07 -19.39
CA GLY A 97 9.04 17.90 -18.59
C GLY A 97 10.19 18.48 -19.39
N ASN A 98 10.81 19.53 -18.84
CA ASN A 98 11.98 20.17 -19.42
C ASN A 98 13.27 19.66 -18.76
N GLY A 99 14.30 19.43 -19.57
CA GLY A 99 15.62 18.99 -19.11
C GLY A 99 15.79 17.46 -19.09
N THR A 100 16.95 17.01 -18.66
CA THR A 100 17.25 15.58 -18.48
C THR A 100 17.02 15.13 -17.04
N ILE A 101 16.84 13.84 -16.85
CA ILE A 101 16.73 13.25 -15.49
C ILE A 101 17.96 13.64 -14.66
N VAL A 102 19.15 13.61 -15.25
CA VAL A 102 20.41 13.94 -14.56
C VAL A 102 20.43 15.41 -14.10
N ASP A 103 20.00 16.34 -14.94
CA ASP A 103 19.95 17.76 -14.62
C ASP A 103 19.00 18.03 -13.44
N GLN A 104 17.85 17.37 -13.43
CA GLN A 104 16.86 17.53 -12.37
C GLN A 104 17.33 16.93 -11.02
N PHE A 105 18.02 15.80 -11.04
CA PHE A 105 18.61 15.22 -9.84
C PHE A 105 19.83 16.01 -9.31
N ALA A 106 20.49 16.79 -10.15
CA ALA A 106 21.60 17.68 -9.75
C ALA A 106 21.12 18.90 -8.96
N VAL A 107 19.86 19.29 -9.08
CA VAL A 107 19.27 20.40 -8.31
C VAL A 107 18.93 19.92 -6.90
N SER A 108 19.90 20.05 -5.99
CA SER A 108 19.68 19.75 -4.57
C SER A 108 18.84 20.84 -3.91
N SER A 109 17.63 20.50 -3.47
CA SER A 109 16.79 21.39 -2.63
C SER A 109 17.12 21.33 -1.13
N GLY A 110 18.07 20.53 -0.72
CA GLY A 110 18.85 20.60 0.52
C GLY A 110 18.15 20.50 1.86
N SER A 111 16.86 20.24 1.96
CA SER A 111 16.14 20.26 3.24
C SER A 111 16.17 18.95 4.02
N VAL A 112 16.50 17.81 3.40
CA VAL A 112 16.49 16.49 4.03
C VAL A 112 17.90 15.90 4.05
N THR A 113 18.39 15.55 5.23
CA THR A 113 19.67 14.84 5.37
C THR A 113 19.54 13.40 4.89
N VAL A 114 20.65 12.78 4.47
CA VAL A 114 20.68 11.36 4.06
C VAL A 114 20.13 10.44 5.16
N ILE A 115 20.49 10.68 6.41
CA ILE A 115 20.01 9.93 7.58
C ILE A 115 18.50 10.15 7.76
N GLY A 116 18.02 11.39 7.65
CA GLY A 116 16.60 11.71 7.71
C GLY A 116 15.79 11.02 6.61
N GLY A 117 16.29 11.09 5.38
CA GLY A 117 15.68 10.40 4.24
C GLY A 117 15.63 8.86 4.41
N ALA A 118 16.74 8.27 4.87
CA ALA A 118 16.78 6.85 5.19
C ALA A 118 15.76 6.48 6.29
N GLY A 119 15.64 7.32 7.32
CA GLY A 119 14.62 7.13 8.37
C GLY A 119 13.19 7.18 7.84
N MET A 120 12.88 8.09 6.92
CA MET A 120 11.57 8.18 6.27
C MET A 120 11.27 6.93 5.45
N VAL A 121 12.23 6.44 4.65
CA VAL A 121 12.07 5.21 3.84
C VAL A 121 11.84 3.99 4.74
N VAL A 122 12.64 3.79 5.78
CA VAL A 122 12.45 2.70 6.74
C VAL A 122 11.10 2.84 7.45
N GLY A 123 10.75 4.04 7.92
CA GLY A 123 9.51 4.31 8.63
C GLY A 123 8.27 4.05 7.79
N SER A 124 8.30 4.37 6.50
CA SER A 124 7.18 4.15 5.58
C SER A 124 6.84 2.67 5.39
N PHE A 125 7.79 1.77 5.58
CA PHE A 125 7.62 0.34 5.27
C PHE A 125 7.78 -0.62 6.45
N VAL A 126 8.11 -0.13 7.64
CA VAL A 126 8.36 -0.99 8.81
C VAL A 126 7.14 -1.85 9.19
N SER A 127 5.93 -1.34 9.06
CA SER A 127 4.71 -2.09 9.34
C SER A 127 4.49 -3.24 8.34
N GLY A 128 4.77 -3.01 7.05
CA GLY A 128 4.77 -4.03 6.01
C GLY A 128 5.82 -5.11 6.28
N GLY A 129 7.03 -4.71 6.67
CA GLY A 129 8.11 -5.60 7.05
C GLY A 129 7.72 -6.53 8.20
N THR A 130 7.08 -6.01 9.25
CA THR A 130 6.62 -6.81 10.40
C THR A 130 5.47 -7.75 10.05
N ALA A 131 4.65 -7.41 9.06
CA ALA A 131 3.56 -8.25 8.56
C ALA A 131 4.01 -9.34 7.57
N THR A 132 5.21 -9.22 6.98
CA THR A 132 5.74 -10.16 5.98
C THR A 132 5.63 -11.64 6.37
N PRO A 133 5.86 -12.08 7.62
CA PRO A 133 5.70 -13.48 8.01
C PRO A 133 4.27 -14.02 7.84
N ASN A 134 3.26 -13.16 7.83
CA ASN A 134 1.87 -13.57 7.60
C ASN A 134 1.64 -14.08 6.17
N PHE A 135 2.46 -13.66 5.23
CA PHE A 135 2.41 -14.04 3.82
C PHE A 135 3.50 -15.05 3.45
N ALA A 136 4.72 -14.84 3.91
CA ALA A 136 5.85 -15.73 3.63
C ALA A 136 5.63 -17.18 4.10
N ARG A 137 4.76 -17.40 5.09
CA ARG A 137 4.38 -18.75 5.56
C ARG A 137 3.69 -19.62 4.50
N PHE A 138 3.19 -19.05 3.42
CA PHE A 138 2.57 -19.77 2.31
C PHE A 138 3.57 -20.13 1.20
N ALA A 139 4.83 -19.70 1.33
CA ALA A 139 5.86 -20.07 0.38
C ALA A 139 6.14 -21.58 0.45
N LYS A 140 6.51 -22.16 -0.69
CA LYS A 140 6.83 -23.59 -0.84
C LYS A 140 7.94 -24.04 0.11
N ASP A 141 8.94 -23.20 0.27
CA ASP A 141 10.10 -23.42 1.14
C ASP A 141 10.67 -22.07 1.63
N ALA A 142 11.58 -22.13 2.61
CA ALA A 142 12.20 -20.94 3.19
C ALA A 142 12.99 -20.12 2.16
N LYS A 143 13.66 -20.77 1.21
CA LYS A 143 14.45 -20.11 0.16
C LYS A 143 13.54 -19.30 -0.76
N SER A 144 12.48 -19.90 -1.27
CA SER A 144 11.48 -19.23 -2.12
C SER A 144 10.82 -18.06 -1.40
N GLY A 145 10.44 -18.23 -0.13
CA GLY A 145 9.87 -17.16 0.69
C GLY A 145 10.85 -15.99 0.90
N THR A 146 12.10 -16.28 1.16
CA THR A 146 13.16 -15.26 1.32
C THR A 146 13.40 -14.51 0.02
N ILE A 147 13.57 -15.23 -1.11
CA ILE A 147 13.80 -14.62 -2.42
C ILE A 147 12.60 -13.71 -2.79
N ALA A 148 11.38 -14.21 -2.67
CA ALA A 148 10.18 -13.42 -2.98
C ALA A 148 10.11 -12.13 -2.13
N THR A 149 10.43 -12.23 -0.84
CA THR A 149 10.47 -11.08 0.06
C THR A 149 11.55 -10.08 -0.35
N VAL A 150 12.77 -10.54 -0.63
CA VAL A 150 13.88 -9.68 -1.08
C VAL A 150 13.52 -8.98 -2.39
N VAL A 151 12.98 -9.69 -3.37
CA VAL A 151 12.55 -9.12 -4.65
C VAL A 151 11.45 -8.08 -4.44
N ALA A 152 10.45 -8.38 -3.62
CA ALA A 152 9.35 -7.45 -3.35
C ALA A 152 9.85 -6.15 -2.69
N PHE A 153 10.72 -6.25 -1.69
CA PHE A 153 11.21 -5.07 -0.96
C PHE A 153 12.27 -4.29 -1.75
N PHE A 154 13.26 -4.95 -2.33
CA PHE A 154 14.34 -4.22 -3.00
C PHE A 154 13.99 -3.81 -4.43
N ILE A 155 13.29 -4.64 -5.19
CA ILE A 155 12.94 -4.31 -6.57
C ILE A 155 11.59 -3.60 -6.62
N GLY A 156 10.55 -4.21 -6.07
CA GLY A 156 9.19 -3.67 -6.15
C GLY A 156 9.08 -2.30 -5.48
N ASN A 157 9.54 -2.18 -4.25
CA ASN A 157 9.48 -0.91 -3.52
C ASN A 157 10.36 0.18 -4.14
N SER A 158 11.58 -0.16 -4.58
CA SER A 158 12.45 0.80 -5.28
C SER A 158 11.81 1.29 -6.58
N LEU A 159 11.17 0.40 -7.34
CA LEU A 159 10.49 0.77 -8.58
C LEU A 159 9.35 1.77 -8.31
N MET A 160 8.57 1.56 -7.25
CA MET A 160 7.49 2.49 -6.86
C MET A 160 8.04 3.85 -6.44
N PHE A 161 9.17 3.90 -5.71
CA PHE A 161 9.84 5.16 -5.39
C PHE A 161 10.33 5.88 -6.65
N PHE A 162 10.88 5.17 -7.62
CA PHE A 162 11.31 5.75 -8.89
C PHE A 162 10.13 6.32 -9.68
N PHE A 163 9.00 5.63 -9.75
CA PHE A 163 7.82 6.15 -10.42
C PHE A 163 7.35 7.46 -9.79
N GLY A 164 7.25 7.51 -8.47
CA GLY A 164 6.85 8.71 -7.75
C GLY A 164 7.87 9.86 -7.89
N ALA A 165 9.15 9.58 -7.64
CA ALA A 165 10.19 10.59 -7.64
C ALA A 165 10.39 11.22 -9.02
N ILE A 166 10.51 10.42 -10.08
CA ILE A 166 10.69 10.92 -11.44
C ILE A 166 9.46 11.71 -11.87
N ALA A 167 8.26 11.19 -11.64
CA ALA A 167 7.04 11.87 -12.00
C ALA A 167 6.91 13.22 -11.26
N TYR A 168 7.21 13.27 -9.97
CA TYR A 168 7.23 14.49 -9.17
C TYR A 168 8.21 15.54 -9.70
N ILE A 169 9.45 15.12 -10.00
CA ILE A 169 10.51 16.05 -10.44
C ILE A 169 10.13 16.76 -11.74
N PHE A 170 9.48 16.08 -12.67
CA PHE A 170 9.14 16.66 -13.99
C PHE A 170 7.81 17.40 -14.05
N VAL A 171 6.82 16.95 -13.28
CA VAL A 171 5.43 17.45 -13.36
C VAL A 171 5.01 18.17 -12.08
N GLY A 172 5.66 17.86 -10.98
CA GLY A 172 5.21 18.30 -9.65
C GLY A 172 3.98 17.49 -9.19
N GLY A 173 3.46 17.82 -8.04
CA GLY A 173 2.33 17.13 -7.41
C GLY A 173 2.74 16.53 -6.07
N ASN A 174 1.78 16.02 -5.29
CA ASN A 174 2.06 15.46 -3.96
C ASN A 174 2.15 13.93 -4.01
N ASP A 175 1.56 13.30 -5.02
CA ASP A 175 1.55 11.87 -5.21
C ASP A 175 1.37 11.49 -6.69
N ILE A 176 1.47 10.19 -6.99
CA ILE A 176 1.34 9.69 -8.37
C ILE A 176 -0.06 9.91 -8.96
N PHE A 177 -1.12 9.99 -8.14
CA PHE A 177 -2.47 10.28 -8.59
C PHE A 177 -2.56 11.71 -9.13
N GLU A 178 -2.08 12.70 -8.35
CA GLU A 178 -2.06 14.10 -8.77
C GLU A 178 -1.19 14.30 -10.03
N VAL A 179 -0.02 13.63 -10.09
CA VAL A 179 0.81 13.63 -11.29
C VAL A 179 0.06 13.13 -12.52
N MET A 180 -0.64 12.01 -12.40
CA MET A 180 -1.42 11.45 -13.50
C MET A 180 -2.58 12.36 -13.92
N ILE A 181 -3.25 13.03 -12.97
CA ILE A 181 -4.27 14.05 -13.28
C ILE A 181 -3.66 15.19 -14.10
N ARG A 182 -2.51 15.72 -13.68
CA ARG A 182 -1.79 16.78 -14.41
C ARG A 182 -1.35 16.36 -15.83
N LEU A 183 -1.08 15.07 -16.02
CA LEU A 183 -0.78 14.47 -17.32
C LEU A 183 -2.03 14.17 -18.18
N ASN A 184 -3.24 14.55 -17.73
CA ASN A 184 -4.52 14.21 -18.35
C ASN A 184 -4.80 12.69 -18.42
N LEU A 185 -4.25 11.91 -17.51
CA LEU A 185 -4.43 10.46 -17.39
C LEU A 185 -5.48 10.08 -16.35
N PHE A 186 -6.59 10.79 -16.31
CA PHE A 186 -7.62 10.73 -15.28
C PHE A 186 -8.09 9.30 -14.92
N TYR A 187 -8.54 8.53 -15.93
CA TYR A 187 -9.03 7.16 -15.68
C TYR A 187 -7.92 6.22 -15.21
N MET A 188 -6.71 6.41 -15.73
CA MET A 188 -5.53 5.64 -15.29
C MET A 188 -5.16 5.98 -13.85
N ALA A 189 -5.26 7.27 -13.47
CA ALA A 189 -5.00 7.71 -12.11
C ALA A 189 -5.92 7.01 -11.09
N ILE A 190 -7.22 6.98 -11.35
CA ILE A 190 -8.20 6.31 -10.49
C ILE A 190 -7.94 4.80 -10.41
N LEU A 191 -7.63 4.18 -11.54
CA LEU A 191 -7.35 2.75 -11.61
C LEU A 191 -6.09 2.39 -10.79
N VAL A 192 -5.00 3.13 -10.99
CA VAL A 192 -3.73 2.92 -10.25
C VAL A 192 -3.93 3.13 -8.76
N LEU A 193 -4.56 4.25 -8.38
CA LEU A 193 -4.84 4.55 -6.98
C LEU A 193 -5.72 3.46 -6.36
N GLY A 194 -6.82 3.10 -7.02
CA GLY A 194 -7.76 2.10 -6.54
C GLY A 194 -7.10 0.73 -6.34
N LEU A 195 -6.37 0.25 -7.32
CA LEU A 195 -5.70 -1.05 -7.25
C LEU A 195 -4.57 -1.07 -6.21
N ASN A 196 -3.77 0.00 -6.15
CA ASN A 196 -2.69 0.12 -5.17
C ASN A 196 -3.22 0.13 -3.74
N ILE A 197 -4.25 0.95 -3.48
CA ILE A 197 -4.89 1.01 -2.15
C ILE A 197 -5.59 -0.32 -1.83
N TRP A 198 -6.27 -0.94 -2.79
CA TRP A 198 -6.95 -2.21 -2.57
C TRP A 198 -5.99 -3.30 -2.13
N THR A 199 -4.90 -3.52 -2.87
CA THR A 199 -3.90 -4.54 -2.50
C THR A 199 -3.23 -4.26 -1.16
N THR A 200 -3.04 -3.00 -0.80
CA THR A 200 -2.48 -2.62 0.50
C THR A 200 -3.48 -2.85 1.63
N ASN A 201 -4.73 -2.47 1.42
CA ASN A 201 -5.76 -2.51 2.45
C ASN A 201 -6.25 -3.93 2.78
N ASP A 202 -6.41 -4.79 1.78
CA ASP A 202 -6.79 -6.17 2.05
C ASP A 202 -5.68 -6.94 2.77
N ASN A 203 -4.41 -6.67 2.46
CA ASN A 203 -3.26 -7.17 3.20
C ASN A 203 -3.24 -6.66 4.65
N ALA A 204 -3.55 -5.39 4.88
CA ALA A 204 -3.63 -4.79 6.20
C ALA A 204 -4.71 -5.48 7.05
N LEU A 205 -5.93 -5.58 6.55
CA LEU A 205 -7.02 -6.26 7.25
C LEU A 205 -6.78 -7.76 7.47
N TYR A 206 -6.17 -8.43 6.48
CA TYR A 206 -5.78 -9.83 6.64
C TYR A 206 -4.81 -10.00 7.81
N SER A 207 -3.80 -9.14 7.91
CA SER A 207 -2.81 -9.17 8.99
C SER A 207 -3.42 -8.79 10.34
N ALA A 208 -4.28 -7.78 10.39
CA ALA A 208 -5.04 -7.38 11.57
C ALA A 208 -5.92 -8.52 12.08
N GLY A 209 -6.68 -9.16 11.18
CA GLY A 209 -7.52 -10.30 11.52
C GLY A 209 -6.77 -11.50 12.09
N LEU A 210 -5.54 -11.76 11.59
CA LEU A 210 -4.68 -12.80 12.16
C LEU A 210 -4.21 -12.46 13.59
N GLY A 211 -3.85 -11.19 13.82
CA GLY A 211 -3.44 -10.74 15.15
C GLY A 211 -4.59 -10.80 16.16
N LEU A 212 -5.78 -10.32 15.80
CA LEU A 212 -6.98 -10.42 16.64
C LEU A 212 -7.39 -11.87 16.92
N ALA A 213 -7.30 -12.74 15.89
CA ALA A 213 -7.58 -14.16 16.07
C ALA A 213 -6.63 -14.82 17.09
N ASN A 214 -5.37 -14.38 17.16
CA ASN A 214 -4.44 -14.86 18.19
C ASN A 214 -4.81 -14.35 19.59
N ILE A 215 -5.22 -13.10 19.72
CA ILE A 215 -5.58 -12.48 21.00
C ILE A 215 -6.85 -13.12 21.56
N PHE A 216 -7.90 -13.18 20.76
CA PHE A 216 -9.22 -13.67 21.16
C PHE A 216 -9.37 -15.19 21.04
N ARG A 217 -8.34 -15.90 20.58
CA ARG A 217 -8.37 -17.36 20.34
C ARG A 217 -9.53 -17.81 19.44
N GLN A 218 -9.91 -16.95 18.49
CA GLN A 218 -11.00 -17.15 17.55
C GLN A 218 -10.51 -17.46 16.13
N LYS A 219 -11.42 -17.90 15.26
CA LYS A 219 -11.11 -18.07 13.85
C LYS A 219 -10.87 -16.69 13.19
N LYS A 220 -9.95 -16.63 12.22
CA LYS A 220 -9.56 -15.37 11.54
C LYS A 220 -10.73 -14.65 10.88
N LYS A 221 -11.62 -15.37 10.17
CA LYS A 221 -12.70 -14.76 9.41
C LYS A 221 -13.58 -13.78 10.21
N PRO A 222 -14.14 -14.13 11.39
CA PRO A 222 -14.88 -13.16 12.18
C PRO A 222 -14.01 -11.99 12.66
N MET A 223 -12.70 -12.20 12.89
CA MET A 223 -11.82 -11.13 13.33
C MET A 223 -11.51 -10.09 12.26
N VAL A 224 -11.54 -10.45 10.99
CA VAL A 224 -11.47 -9.47 9.88
C VAL A 224 -12.67 -8.54 9.89
N LEU A 225 -13.86 -9.03 10.19
CA LEU A 225 -15.07 -8.21 10.28
C LEU A 225 -15.05 -7.25 11.47
N ILE A 226 -14.53 -7.72 12.63
CA ILE A 226 -14.38 -6.87 13.82
C ILE A 226 -13.39 -5.73 13.57
N SER A 227 -12.30 -5.99 12.87
CA SER A 227 -11.28 -4.98 12.56
C SER A 227 -11.77 -3.87 11.61
N ARG A 228 -12.95 -4.05 11.00
CA ARG A 228 -13.59 -3.05 10.14
C ARG A 228 -14.26 -1.90 10.90
N ASN A 229 -14.79 -2.18 12.11
CA ASN A 229 -15.51 -1.21 12.94
C ASN A 229 -14.55 -0.46 13.87
#